data_7a68251201f2814d935bc4f721cd6573
#
_entry.id   7a68251201f2814d935bc4f721cd6573
#
_cell.length_a   1.000
_cell.length_b   1.000
_cell.length_c   1.000
_cell.angle_alpha   90.00
_cell.angle_beta   90.00
_cell.angle_gamma   90.00
#
_symmetry.space_group_name_H-M   'P 1'
#
loop_
_entity.id
_entity.type
_entity.pdbx_description
1 polymer ?
#
loop_
_entity_poly.entity_id
_entity_poly.type
_entity_poly.pdbx_seq_one_letter_code
_entity_poly.pdbx_strand_id
1 'polypeptide(L)'
;MKITKELWGTSPDGKEIFLYTLENESGAFVRLSSIGAGIVSIAVPDKDGKIADVVLGYTKPEDYFADGPCAGKSPGRYANRIALGKFTLDGVEYSLPVNNGPNHLHGGPDGFQNQVWDSRVEGDAVEFQYFSQDGEAGYPGNLKVVAHYEWSEDNALKLTFTAQTDKATVVNLTNHAYFNLNGEGNGNILDHELKLNAEVYLPTDETLIPVGEPDPVAGTPMDFREFKKIGEEIKADFPALNYGKGYDNCFMINDYEAGQLQTAAQLYSPESGRQLEVLTTQPAVQIYTGNWLEGCPAGKCGRGYHDYEGVAIECQHCPDSPNKPDYPTTVLCPGETFSEAIIWAFSVRK
;
A
#
# COMPACT_ATOMS: atom_id res chain seq x y z
N MET A 1 10.65 21.78 -9.31
CA MET A 1 9.94 21.19 -8.15
C MET A 1 9.91 22.18 -7.00
N LYS A 2 8.77 22.36 -6.33
CA LYS A 2 8.63 23.20 -5.13
C LYS A 2 8.23 22.30 -3.96
N ILE A 3 9.01 22.35 -2.86
CA ILE A 3 8.70 21.59 -1.64
C ILE A 3 8.38 22.56 -0.52
N THR A 4 7.27 22.33 0.17
CA THR A 4 6.90 23.03 1.40
C THR A 4 6.69 22.05 2.53
N LYS A 5 7.03 22.49 3.76
CA LYS A 5 6.82 21.74 5.01
C LYS A 5 5.98 22.59 5.95
N GLU A 6 4.95 21.99 6.55
CA GLU A 6 4.13 22.64 7.56
C GLU A 6 3.96 21.74 8.79
N LEU A 7 3.83 22.36 9.96
CA LEU A 7 3.38 21.65 11.16
C LEU A 7 1.89 21.39 11.00
N TRP A 8 1.52 20.11 10.89
CA TRP A 8 0.15 19.71 10.63
C TRP A 8 -0.65 19.42 11.91
N GLY A 9 0.04 19.01 12.97
CA GLY A 9 -0.57 18.71 14.26
C GLY A 9 0.40 18.06 15.24
N THR A 10 -0.17 17.43 16.25
CA THR A 10 0.58 16.72 17.29
C THR A 10 -0.08 15.37 17.52
N SER A 11 0.72 14.31 17.63
CA SER A 11 0.25 12.96 17.93
C SER A 11 -0.24 12.83 19.38
N PRO A 12 -0.97 11.77 19.73
CA PRO A 12 -1.42 11.52 21.09
C PRO A 12 -0.27 11.42 22.13
N ASP A 13 0.93 11.01 21.69
CA ASP A 13 2.14 10.93 22.52
C ASP A 13 3.00 12.21 22.48
N GLY A 14 2.49 13.28 21.86
CA GLY A 14 3.10 14.62 21.90
C GLY A 14 4.15 14.90 20.83
N LYS A 15 4.32 14.04 19.83
CA LYS A 15 5.25 14.27 18.73
C LYS A 15 4.64 15.22 17.69
N GLU A 16 5.46 16.11 17.14
CA GLU A 16 5.07 16.98 16.04
C GLU A 16 4.86 16.18 14.76
N ILE A 17 3.73 16.45 14.10
CA ILE A 17 3.37 15.84 12.81
C ILE A 17 3.57 16.87 11.71
N PHE A 18 4.32 16.49 10.68
CA PHE A 18 4.59 17.35 9.54
C PHE A 18 3.87 16.86 8.28
N LEU A 19 3.41 17.83 7.49
CA LEU A 19 2.87 17.62 6.15
C LEU A 19 3.80 18.31 5.14
N TYR A 20 4.17 17.56 4.11
CA TYR A 20 5.01 18.03 3.02
C TYR A 20 4.16 18.12 1.75
N THR A 21 4.29 19.19 0.99
CA THR A 21 3.72 19.30 -0.35
C THR A 21 4.84 19.42 -1.36
N LEU A 22 4.86 18.51 -2.34
CA LEU A 22 5.76 18.53 -3.49
C LEU A 22 4.93 18.89 -4.72
N GLU A 23 5.17 20.06 -5.31
CA GLU A 23 4.42 20.60 -6.45
C GLU A 23 5.35 20.74 -7.65
N ASN A 24 4.96 20.20 -8.80
CA ASN A 24 5.69 20.33 -10.04
C ASN A 24 5.27 21.58 -10.85
N GLU A 25 5.92 21.85 -11.98
CA GLU A 25 5.66 23.03 -12.81
C GLU A 25 4.25 23.05 -13.44
N SER A 26 3.60 21.90 -13.59
CA SER A 26 2.22 21.79 -14.07
C SER A 26 1.16 22.16 -13.03
N GLY A 27 1.56 22.31 -11.75
CA GLY A 27 0.67 22.51 -10.62
C GLY A 27 0.10 21.19 -10.06
N ALA A 28 0.49 20.04 -10.61
CA ALA A 28 0.21 18.75 -9.99
C ALA A 28 1.08 18.57 -8.73
N PHE A 29 0.51 17.96 -7.69
CA PHE A 29 1.22 17.86 -6.41
C PHE A 29 0.92 16.56 -5.67
N VAL A 30 1.81 16.24 -4.74
CA VAL A 30 1.59 15.22 -3.71
C VAL A 30 1.71 15.82 -2.33
N ARG A 31 0.94 15.29 -1.37
CA ARG A 31 1.09 15.59 0.04
C ARG A 31 1.47 14.36 0.81
N LEU A 32 2.53 14.47 1.62
CA LEU A 32 3.11 13.37 2.39
C LEU A 32 3.12 13.74 3.86
N SER A 33 2.72 12.79 4.72
CA SER A 33 2.68 12.98 6.17
C SER A 33 3.74 12.17 6.89
N SER A 34 4.25 12.69 8.00
CA SER A 34 5.11 11.95 8.92
C SER A 34 4.36 10.85 9.71
N ILE A 35 3.03 10.78 9.66
CA ILE A 35 2.27 9.64 10.20
C ILE A 35 2.41 8.48 9.21
N GLY A 36 3.05 7.40 9.62
CA GLY A 36 3.23 6.19 8.84
C GLY A 36 3.95 6.41 7.50
N ALA A 37 4.79 7.46 7.37
CA ALA A 37 5.37 7.88 6.10
C ALA A 37 4.32 7.89 4.98
N GLY A 38 3.16 8.53 5.24
CA GLY A 38 1.91 8.32 4.49
C GLY A 38 1.73 9.28 3.32
N ILE A 39 1.01 8.82 2.30
CA ILE A 39 0.48 9.62 1.19
C ILE A 39 -0.89 10.17 1.64
N VAL A 40 -1.00 11.50 1.71
CA VAL A 40 -2.25 12.19 2.08
C VAL A 40 -3.05 12.61 0.85
N SER A 41 -2.36 13.03 -0.21
CA SER A 41 -2.97 13.50 -1.47
C SER A 41 -2.04 13.24 -2.64
N ILE A 42 -2.63 12.95 -3.80
CA ILE A 42 -2.00 13.01 -5.11
C ILE A 42 -2.97 13.73 -6.04
N ALA A 43 -2.63 14.95 -6.47
CA ALA A 43 -3.48 15.75 -7.32
C ALA A 43 -2.90 15.87 -8.73
N VAL A 44 -3.63 15.33 -9.71
CA VAL A 44 -3.18 15.20 -11.10
C VAL A 44 -4.28 15.60 -12.09
N PRO A 45 -3.92 16.09 -13.29
CA PRO A 45 -4.89 16.51 -14.29
C PRO A 45 -5.70 15.35 -14.86
N ASP A 46 -6.95 15.64 -15.25
CA ASP A 46 -7.79 14.77 -16.09
C ASP A 46 -7.65 15.09 -17.59
N LYS A 47 -8.48 14.46 -18.43
CA LYS A 47 -8.50 14.66 -19.89
C LYS A 47 -8.82 16.11 -20.32
N ASP A 48 -9.43 16.91 -19.45
CA ASP A 48 -9.78 18.31 -19.67
C ASP A 48 -8.77 19.26 -19.00
N GLY A 49 -7.69 18.72 -18.40
CA GLY A 49 -6.65 19.47 -17.69
C GLY A 49 -7.04 19.89 -16.28
N LYS A 50 -8.18 19.45 -15.74
CA LYS A 50 -8.61 19.75 -14.39
C LYS A 50 -7.85 18.88 -13.39
N ILE A 51 -7.09 19.54 -12.51
CA ILE A 51 -6.38 18.86 -11.41
C ILE A 51 -7.38 18.48 -10.31
N ALA A 52 -7.34 17.21 -9.87
CA ALA A 52 -8.11 16.73 -8.73
C ALA A 52 -7.27 15.71 -7.95
N ASP A 53 -7.52 15.65 -6.64
CA ASP A 53 -6.95 14.64 -5.75
C ASP A 53 -7.57 13.26 -6.04
N VAL A 54 -6.74 12.26 -6.25
CA VAL A 54 -7.16 10.89 -6.63
C VAL A 54 -6.90 9.86 -5.56
N VAL A 55 -6.55 10.29 -4.33
CA VAL A 55 -6.27 9.40 -3.20
C VAL A 55 -7.25 9.66 -2.06
N LEU A 56 -7.81 8.60 -1.48
CA LEU A 56 -8.62 8.71 -0.26
C LEU A 56 -7.73 9.10 0.93
N GLY A 57 -8.26 9.87 1.86
CA GLY A 57 -7.55 10.30 3.06
C GLY A 57 -8.35 11.30 3.88
N TYR A 58 -7.72 11.90 4.88
CA TYR A 58 -8.37 12.76 5.85
C TYR A 58 -7.74 14.16 5.84
N THR A 59 -8.50 15.15 6.37
CA THR A 59 -8.03 16.54 6.46
C THR A 59 -7.27 16.82 7.74
N LYS A 60 -7.41 15.97 8.75
CA LYS A 60 -6.82 16.15 10.08
C LYS A 60 -5.91 14.97 10.45
N PRO A 61 -4.78 15.22 11.12
CA PRO A 61 -3.86 14.17 11.53
C PRO A 61 -4.49 13.20 12.54
N GLU A 62 -5.42 13.67 13.40
CA GLU A 62 -6.09 12.82 14.39
C GLU A 62 -6.89 11.69 13.74
N ASP A 63 -7.48 11.95 12.57
CA ASP A 63 -8.28 10.98 11.83
C ASP A 63 -7.43 9.82 11.30
N TYR A 64 -6.12 10.04 11.05
CA TYR A 64 -5.19 8.97 10.64
C TYR A 64 -4.83 8.00 11.77
N PHE A 65 -4.94 8.41 13.04
CA PHE A 65 -4.79 7.50 14.19
C PHE A 65 -6.08 6.72 14.49
N ALA A 66 -7.24 7.29 14.14
CA ALA A 66 -8.55 6.63 14.26
C ALA A 66 -8.91 5.77 13.05
N ASP A 67 -8.06 5.75 12.03
CA ASP A 67 -8.29 5.16 10.72
C ASP A 67 -8.10 3.64 10.74
N GLY A 68 -9.19 2.88 10.61
CA GLY A 68 -9.15 1.43 10.42
C GLY A 68 -8.62 0.98 9.05
N PRO A 69 -8.99 1.65 7.94
CA PRO A 69 -8.54 1.30 6.58
C PRO A 69 -7.04 1.45 6.28
N CYS A 70 -6.23 2.04 7.14
CA CYS A 70 -4.81 2.30 6.89
C CYS A 70 -4.55 3.27 5.72
N ALA A 71 -5.46 4.23 5.46
CA ALA A 71 -5.48 5.06 4.25
C ALA A 71 -4.16 5.81 4.02
N GLY A 72 -3.48 5.51 2.90
CA GLY A 72 -2.26 6.15 2.44
C GLY A 72 -1.00 5.85 3.25
N LYS A 73 -1.11 5.17 4.41
CA LYS A 73 0.00 4.89 5.32
C LYS A 73 0.87 3.72 4.83
N SER A 74 2.07 3.60 5.38
CA SER A 74 3.01 2.52 5.05
C SER A 74 3.03 1.49 6.19
N PRO A 75 2.32 0.35 6.04
CA PRO A 75 2.32 -0.72 7.03
C PRO A 75 3.68 -1.41 7.12
N GLY A 76 4.00 -1.85 8.32
CA GLY A 76 5.22 -2.56 8.68
C GLY A 76 5.23 -2.88 10.18
N ARG A 77 6.16 -3.70 10.65
CA ARG A 77 7.35 -4.28 10.00
C ARG A 77 7.00 -5.27 8.88
N TYR A 78 5.82 -5.88 8.95
CA TYR A 78 5.34 -6.83 7.96
C TYR A 78 3.96 -6.41 7.43
N ALA A 79 3.91 -5.97 6.18
CA ALA A 79 2.68 -5.66 5.48
C ALA A 79 1.87 -6.94 5.19
N ASN A 80 0.54 -6.83 5.19
CA ASN A 80 -0.38 -7.94 5.06
C ASN A 80 -0.31 -8.94 6.24
N ARG A 81 -0.81 -10.16 6.05
CA ARG A 81 -1.06 -11.13 7.13
C ARG A 81 0.11 -12.07 7.40
N ILE A 82 0.23 -12.45 8.70
CA ILE A 82 0.99 -13.63 9.15
C ILE A 82 0.01 -14.52 9.92
N ALA A 83 -0.11 -15.77 9.49
CA ALA A 83 -1.04 -16.74 10.03
C ALA A 83 -0.85 -16.95 11.54
N LEU A 84 -1.94 -16.88 12.30
CA LEU A 84 -1.99 -17.07 13.76
C LEU A 84 -1.04 -16.15 14.55
N GLY A 85 -0.51 -15.09 13.91
CA GLY A 85 0.50 -14.23 14.51
C GLY A 85 1.79 -14.95 14.87
N LYS A 86 2.20 -15.96 14.10
CA LYS A 86 3.38 -16.78 14.40
C LYS A 86 4.22 -17.06 13.18
N PHE A 87 5.54 -17.09 13.39
CA PHE A 87 6.50 -17.59 12.41
C PHE A 87 7.73 -18.16 13.11
N THR A 88 8.47 -19.00 12.40
CA THR A 88 9.74 -19.56 12.89
C THR A 88 10.90 -19.00 12.05
N LEU A 89 11.92 -18.48 12.72
CA LEU A 89 13.15 -18.00 12.09
C LEU A 89 14.35 -18.58 12.86
N ASP A 90 15.28 -19.22 12.14
CA ASP A 90 16.48 -19.87 12.72
C ASP A 90 16.16 -20.84 13.87
N GLY A 91 15.03 -21.55 13.76
CA GLY A 91 14.57 -22.52 14.76
C GLY A 91 13.91 -21.90 16.00
N VAL A 92 13.73 -20.58 16.05
CA VAL A 92 13.04 -19.87 17.12
C VAL A 92 11.65 -19.46 16.66
N GLU A 93 10.61 -19.85 17.43
CA GLU A 93 9.23 -19.38 17.19
C GLU A 93 9.06 -17.97 17.75
N TYR A 94 8.52 -17.06 16.94
CA TYR A 94 8.13 -15.71 17.30
C TYR A 94 6.63 -15.59 17.31
N SER A 95 6.08 -14.89 18.32
CA SER A 95 4.66 -14.61 18.46
C SER A 95 4.40 -13.14 18.36
N LEU A 96 3.47 -12.75 17.48
CA LEU A 96 3.07 -11.39 17.17
C LEU A 96 1.66 -11.11 17.71
N PRO A 97 1.29 -9.85 17.99
CA PRO A 97 -0.08 -9.50 18.35
C PRO A 97 -1.08 -9.91 17.26
N VAL A 98 -2.16 -10.55 17.68
CA VAL A 98 -3.28 -10.91 16.79
C VAL A 98 -4.26 -9.74 16.76
N ASN A 99 -4.51 -9.17 15.59
CA ASN A 99 -5.33 -7.97 15.40
C ASN A 99 -6.32 -8.04 14.23
N ASN A 100 -6.37 -9.19 13.52
CA ASN A 100 -7.32 -9.41 12.42
C ASN A 100 -7.82 -10.86 12.44
N GLY A 101 -8.99 -11.08 13.05
CA GLY A 101 -9.46 -12.43 13.34
C GLY A 101 -8.40 -13.24 14.11
N PRO A 102 -8.00 -14.43 13.64
CA PRO A 102 -6.94 -15.20 14.27
C PRO A 102 -5.53 -14.77 13.88
N ASN A 103 -5.36 -13.80 12.96
CA ASN A 103 -4.10 -13.49 12.31
C ASN A 103 -3.51 -12.15 12.79
N HIS A 104 -2.22 -11.99 12.54
CA HIS A 104 -1.53 -10.71 12.61
C HIS A 104 -1.65 -10.00 11.26
N LEU A 105 -1.89 -8.69 11.27
CA LEU A 105 -2.06 -7.87 10.06
C LEU A 105 -1.28 -6.57 10.19
N HIS A 106 -0.55 -6.19 9.14
CA HIS A 106 0.11 -4.90 8.97
C HIS A 106 1.03 -4.48 10.12
N GLY A 107 1.78 -5.40 10.70
CA GLY A 107 2.68 -5.09 11.82
C GLY A 107 1.98 -4.94 13.18
N GLY A 108 0.67 -5.20 13.25
CA GLY A 108 -0.12 -5.14 14.47
C GLY A 108 -0.68 -3.76 14.79
N PRO A 109 -1.31 -3.59 15.98
CA PRO A 109 -1.99 -2.36 16.37
C PRO A 109 -1.03 -1.16 16.46
N ASP A 110 0.22 -1.40 16.83
CA ASP A 110 1.27 -0.38 16.95
C ASP A 110 2.26 -0.44 15.77
N GLY A 111 1.83 -0.96 14.62
CA GLY A 111 2.66 -1.06 13.42
C GLY A 111 3.14 0.30 12.88
N PHE A 112 4.04 0.27 11.93
CA PHE A 112 4.72 1.43 11.35
C PHE A 112 3.76 2.49 10.81
N GLN A 113 2.60 2.08 10.32
CA GLN A 113 1.53 2.95 9.84
C GLN A 113 0.93 3.86 10.93
N ASN A 114 1.06 3.49 12.19
CA ASN A 114 0.53 4.24 13.33
C ASN A 114 1.61 5.02 14.09
N GLN A 115 2.85 5.02 13.58
CA GLN A 115 3.97 5.76 14.16
C GLN A 115 4.16 7.11 13.48
N VAL A 116 4.65 8.09 14.25
CA VAL A 116 5.19 9.33 13.70
C VAL A 116 6.65 9.11 13.39
N TRP A 117 7.01 9.21 12.11
CA TRP A 117 8.37 9.02 11.61
C TRP A 117 9.13 10.34 11.65
N ASP A 118 10.42 10.31 11.95
CA ASP A 118 11.30 11.43 11.73
C ASP A 118 11.34 11.78 10.24
N SER A 119 11.37 13.07 9.91
CA SER A 119 11.23 13.47 8.51
C SER A 119 12.05 14.69 8.16
N ARG A 120 12.59 14.71 6.92
CA ARG A 120 13.36 15.79 6.37
C ARG A 120 13.19 15.96 4.86
N VAL A 121 13.48 17.14 4.36
CA VAL A 121 13.69 17.36 2.93
C VAL A 121 15.14 16.99 2.61
N GLU A 122 15.31 16.18 1.55
CA GLU A 122 16.63 15.76 1.06
C GLU A 122 16.73 16.05 -0.45
N GLY A 123 17.36 17.19 -0.81
CA GLY A 123 17.36 17.66 -2.20
C GLY A 123 15.94 17.97 -2.69
N ASP A 124 15.51 17.30 -3.77
CA ASP A 124 14.16 17.40 -4.34
C ASP A 124 13.22 16.27 -3.85
N ALA A 125 13.55 15.63 -2.74
CA ALA A 125 12.82 14.51 -2.15
C ALA A 125 12.42 14.76 -0.69
N VAL A 126 11.54 13.93 -0.17
CA VAL A 126 11.21 13.87 1.27
C VAL A 126 11.56 12.49 1.79
N GLU A 127 12.29 12.46 2.89
CA GLU A 127 12.72 11.25 3.56
C GLU A 127 12.05 11.13 4.93
N PHE A 128 11.50 9.95 5.20
CA PHE A 128 10.96 9.56 6.49
C PHE A 128 11.79 8.40 7.05
N GLN A 129 12.12 8.47 8.33
CA GLN A 129 12.92 7.45 9.03
C GLN A 129 12.19 6.96 10.25
N TYR A 130 12.22 5.65 10.47
CA TYR A 130 11.71 5.01 11.67
C TYR A 130 12.72 4.01 12.22
N PHE A 131 12.87 3.98 13.54
CA PHE A 131 13.70 3.01 14.23
C PHE A 131 12.81 2.10 15.07
N SER A 132 12.67 0.86 14.63
CA SER A 132 11.91 -0.19 15.30
C SER A 132 12.87 -1.01 16.17
N GLN A 133 12.63 -1.04 17.47
CA GLN A 133 13.48 -1.72 18.45
C GLN A 133 13.31 -3.26 18.38
N ASP A 134 14.34 -3.99 18.82
CA ASP A 134 14.25 -5.45 19.00
C ASP A 134 13.09 -5.79 19.95
N GLY A 135 12.20 -6.69 19.49
CA GLY A 135 10.99 -7.09 20.21
C GLY A 135 9.77 -6.21 20.00
N GLU A 136 9.85 -5.10 19.23
CA GLU A 136 8.67 -4.30 18.89
C GLU A 136 7.64 -5.16 18.14
N ALA A 137 6.39 -5.17 18.61
CA ALA A 137 5.32 -6.07 18.15
C ALA A 137 5.72 -7.55 18.08
N GLY A 138 6.76 -8.00 18.82
CA GLY A 138 7.25 -9.37 18.83
C GLY A 138 8.28 -9.72 17.75
N TYR A 139 8.63 -8.79 16.87
CA TYR A 139 9.63 -9.02 15.84
C TYR A 139 11.07 -8.96 16.38
N PRO A 140 11.97 -9.88 15.95
CA PRO A 140 13.37 -9.85 16.37
C PRO A 140 14.19 -8.78 15.67
N GLY A 141 15.19 -8.27 16.35
CA GLY A 141 16.21 -7.35 15.86
C GLY A 141 15.78 -5.89 15.81
N ASN A 142 16.74 -4.99 16.02
CA ASN A 142 16.54 -3.58 15.72
C ASN A 142 16.50 -3.39 14.20
N LEU A 143 15.55 -2.57 13.72
CA LEU A 143 15.39 -2.28 12.31
C LEU A 143 15.37 -0.77 12.08
N LYS A 144 16.31 -0.28 11.29
CA LYS A 144 16.27 1.10 10.78
C LYS A 144 15.61 1.09 9.41
N VAL A 145 14.52 1.82 9.26
CA VAL A 145 13.76 1.93 8.01
C VAL A 145 13.79 3.36 7.50
N VAL A 146 13.92 3.50 6.19
CA VAL A 146 13.80 4.78 5.48
C VAL A 146 12.78 4.61 4.36
N ALA A 147 11.84 5.56 4.26
CA ALA A 147 10.95 5.76 3.14
C ALA A 147 11.34 7.05 2.43
N HIS A 148 11.82 6.94 1.20
CA HIS A 148 12.30 8.07 0.39
C HIS A 148 11.33 8.32 -0.76
N TYR A 149 10.72 9.52 -0.81
CA TYR A 149 9.74 9.92 -1.79
C TYR A 149 10.28 10.97 -2.75
N GLU A 150 10.13 10.71 -4.04
CA GLU A 150 10.46 11.61 -5.14
C GLU A 150 9.21 11.88 -5.99
N TRP A 151 8.89 13.15 -6.27
CA TRP A 151 7.82 13.53 -7.21
C TRP A 151 8.45 14.08 -8.49
N SER A 152 7.97 13.69 -9.66
CA SER A 152 8.56 14.11 -10.92
C SER A 152 7.72 15.17 -11.66
N GLU A 153 8.35 15.83 -12.64
CA GLU A 153 7.65 16.74 -13.56
C GLU A 153 6.65 16.00 -14.48
N ASP A 154 6.82 14.69 -14.67
CA ASP A 154 5.94 13.82 -15.46
C ASP A 154 4.81 13.18 -14.64
N ASN A 155 4.53 13.72 -13.43
CA ASN A 155 3.50 13.22 -12.53
C ASN A 155 3.72 11.75 -12.07
N ALA A 156 4.94 11.38 -11.79
CA ALA A 156 5.26 10.09 -11.20
C ALA A 156 5.77 10.27 -9.75
N LEU A 157 5.13 9.58 -8.81
CA LEU A 157 5.56 9.47 -7.42
C LEU A 157 6.34 8.17 -7.27
N LYS A 158 7.61 8.29 -6.86
CA LYS A 158 8.45 7.14 -6.53
C LYS A 158 8.66 7.07 -5.03
N LEU A 159 8.41 5.92 -4.45
CA LEU A 159 8.75 5.55 -3.08
C LEU A 159 9.82 4.47 -3.11
N THR A 160 10.91 4.71 -2.42
CA THR A 160 11.94 3.69 -2.18
C THR A 160 12.02 3.42 -0.67
N PHE A 161 11.76 2.19 -0.28
CA PHE A 161 12.04 1.71 1.07
C PHE A 161 13.44 1.13 1.15
N THR A 162 14.18 1.49 2.19
CA THR A 162 15.41 0.79 2.57
C THR A 162 15.36 0.42 4.04
N ALA A 163 15.89 -0.76 4.39
CA ALA A 163 15.99 -1.16 5.79
C ALA A 163 17.26 -1.96 6.08
N GLN A 164 17.75 -1.84 7.31
CA GLN A 164 18.89 -2.58 7.83
C GLN A 164 18.61 -3.05 9.25
N THR A 165 19.13 -4.23 9.59
CA THR A 165 18.93 -4.87 10.89
C THR A 165 20.26 -5.30 11.51
N ASP A 166 20.27 -5.45 12.84
CA ASP A 166 21.39 -6.01 13.62
C ASP A 166 21.21 -7.50 13.96
N LYS A 167 20.01 -8.06 13.69
CA LYS A 167 19.66 -9.46 13.91
C LYS A 167 18.71 -9.94 12.81
N ALA A 168 18.78 -11.20 12.42
CA ALA A 168 17.86 -11.75 11.43
C ALA A 168 16.40 -11.48 11.82
N THR A 169 15.63 -10.97 10.87
CA THR A 169 14.22 -10.58 11.05
C THR A 169 13.45 -10.78 9.75
N VAL A 170 12.13 -10.54 9.78
CA VAL A 170 11.29 -10.53 8.58
C VAL A 170 10.83 -9.09 8.29
N VAL A 171 10.89 -8.70 7.01
CA VAL A 171 10.53 -7.37 6.54
C VAL A 171 9.67 -7.48 5.29
N ASN A 172 8.52 -6.83 5.29
CA ASN A 172 7.67 -6.63 4.12
C ASN A 172 7.03 -5.25 4.24
N LEU A 173 7.35 -4.33 3.33
CA LEU A 173 6.92 -2.95 3.38
C LEU A 173 6.16 -2.61 2.10
N THR A 174 5.07 -1.86 2.25
CA THR A 174 4.26 -1.34 1.14
C THR A 174 3.67 0.03 1.52
N ASN A 175 2.87 0.62 0.62
CA ASN A 175 2.03 1.77 0.93
C ASN A 175 0.57 1.45 0.59
N HIS A 176 -0.34 1.83 1.48
CA HIS A 176 -1.76 1.49 1.42
C HIS A 176 -2.62 2.66 0.89
N ALA A 177 -2.15 3.33 -0.17
CA ALA A 177 -2.95 4.37 -0.83
C ALA A 177 -4.16 3.77 -1.55
N TYR A 178 -5.32 4.36 -1.35
CA TYR A 178 -6.55 4.01 -2.08
C TYR A 178 -6.78 5.00 -3.20
N PHE A 179 -6.86 4.52 -4.42
CA PHE A 179 -7.03 5.34 -5.61
C PHE A 179 -8.48 5.39 -6.07
N ASN A 180 -8.95 6.59 -6.40
CA ASN A 180 -10.16 6.84 -7.19
C ASN A 180 -9.82 7.87 -8.27
N LEU A 181 -9.63 7.42 -9.49
CA LEU A 181 -9.20 8.28 -10.60
C LEU A 181 -10.27 9.27 -11.08
N ASN A 182 -11.54 9.12 -10.61
CA ASN A 182 -12.59 10.14 -10.82
C ASN A 182 -12.42 11.33 -9.88
N GLY A 183 -11.58 11.20 -8.87
CA GLY A 183 -11.35 12.15 -7.79
C GLY A 183 -11.83 11.62 -6.45
N GLU A 184 -11.16 12.04 -5.38
CA GLU A 184 -11.49 11.69 -4.00
C GLU A 184 -12.94 12.09 -3.67
N GLY A 185 -13.70 11.15 -3.09
CA GLY A 185 -15.11 11.34 -2.74
C GLY A 185 -16.08 11.38 -3.93
N ASN A 186 -15.63 11.12 -5.13
CA ASN A 186 -16.43 11.19 -6.36
C ASN A 186 -16.96 9.82 -6.81
N GLY A 187 -17.75 9.19 -5.94
CA GLY A 187 -18.38 7.89 -6.20
C GLY A 187 -17.45 6.69 -6.04
N ASN A 188 -17.88 5.53 -6.54
CA ASN A 188 -17.16 4.27 -6.42
C ASN A 188 -16.23 4.01 -7.62
N ILE A 189 -15.38 2.96 -7.46
CA ILE A 189 -14.37 2.57 -8.47
C ILE A 189 -14.82 1.42 -9.37
N LEU A 190 -16.08 1.04 -9.34
CA LEU A 190 -16.54 -0.17 -10.02
C LEU A 190 -16.50 -0.07 -11.55
N ASP A 191 -16.58 1.15 -12.10
CA ASP A 191 -16.40 1.43 -13.52
C ASP A 191 -14.95 1.70 -13.94
N HIS A 192 -14.00 1.73 -13.00
CA HIS A 192 -12.58 1.77 -13.34
C HIS A 192 -12.17 0.44 -13.97
N GLU A 193 -11.28 0.52 -14.95
CA GLU A 193 -10.71 -0.64 -15.64
C GLU A 193 -9.33 -0.94 -15.04
N LEU A 194 -9.16 -2.18 -14.58
CA LEU A 194 -7.91 -2.69 -14.02
C LEU A 194 -7.26 -3.67 -14.99
N LYS A 195 -5.94 -3.59 -15.11
CA LYS A 195 -5.09 -4.58 -15.78
C LYS A 195 -3.94 -4.96 -14.87
N LEU A 196 -3.64 -6.26 -14.73
CA LEU A 196 -2.55 -6.80 -13.92
C LEU A 196 -1.55 -7.58 -14.78
N ASN A 197 -0.28 -7.42 -14.48
CA ASN A 197 0.79 -8.24 -15.05
C ASN A 197 0.96 -9.53 -14.22
N ALA A 198 -0.08 -10.36 -14.18
CA ALA A 198 -0.10 -11.58 -13.38
C ALA A 198 -0.92 -12.68 -14.05
N GLU A 199 -0.38 -13.89 -14.13
CA GLU A 199 -1.07 -15.08 -14.64
C GLU A 199 -1.63 -15.95 -13.51
N VAL A 200 -1.20 -15.71 -12.28
CA VAL A 200 -1.64 -16.45 -11.10
C VAL A 200 -1.95 -15.52 -9.93
N TYR A 201 -2.85 -15.95 -9.06
CA TYR A 201 -3.15 -15.33 -7.78
C TYR A 201 -3.00 -16.34 -6.66
N LEU A 202 -2.93 -15.89 -5.42
CA LEU A 202 -2.87 -16.75 -4.25
C LEU A 202 -4.29 -16.99 -3.72
N PRO A 203 -4.83 -18.23 -3.82
CA PRO A 203 -6.10 -18.56 -3.19
C PRO A 203 -5.95 -18.48 -1.66
N THR A 204 -7.02 -18.08 -0.99
CA THR A 204 -7.02 -17.89 0.47
C THR A 204 -8.08 -18.74 1.14
N ASP A 205 -7.91 -18.98 2.43
CA ASP A 205 -8.99 -19.45 3.30
C ASP A 205 -9.93 -18.28 3.69
N GLU A 206 -10.95 -18.58 4.50
CA GLU A 206 -11.92 -17.59 4.98
C GLU A 206 -11.32 -16.50 5.88
N THR A 207 -10.09 -16.68 6.37
CA THR A 207 -9.34 -15.70 7.15
C THR A 207 -8.36 -14.88 6.32
N LEU A 208 -8.41 -15.07 4.98
CA LEU A 208 -7.57 -14.40 3.97
C LEU A 208 -6.07 -14.74 4.09
N ILE A 209 -5.76 -15.93 4.60
CA ILE A 209 -4.40 -16.50 4.56
C ILE A 209 -4.23 -17.33 3.28
N PRO A 210 -3.13 -17.18 2.53
CA PRO A 210 -2.85 -18.00 1.35
C PRO A 210 -2.80 -19.49 1.67
N VAL A 211 -3.50 -20.30 0.86
CA VAL A 211 -3.55 -21.75 0.96
C VAL A 211 -3.29 -22.42 -0.39
N GLY A 212 -2.68 -23.61 -0.36
CA GLY A 212 -2.36 -24.35 -1.58
C GLY A 212 -1.30 -23.69 -2.45
N GLU A 213 -1.28 -24.08 -3.71
CA GLU A 213 -0.43 -23.51 -4.75
C GLU A 213 -1.09 -22.27 -5.38
N PRO A 214 -0.33 -21.37 -6.04
CA PRO A 214 -0.91 -20.29 -6.82
C PRO A 214 -1.84 -20.81 -7.92
N ASP A 215 -3.05 -20.26 -8.02
CA ASP A 215 -4.04 -20.65 -9.02
C ASP A 215 -3.99 -19.74 -10.25
N PRO A 216 -4.21 -20.29 -11.47
CA PRO A 216 -4.28 -19.49 -12.68
C PRO A 216 -5.48 -18.54 -12.65
N VAL A 217 -5.29 -17.30 -13.11
CA VAL A 217 -6.39 -16.33 -13.23
C VAL A 217 -7.31 -16.61 -14.40
N ALA A 218 -6.80 -17.28 -15.43
CA ALA A 218 -7.48 -17.53 -16.71
C ALA A 218 -8.86 -18.21 -16.53
N GLY A 219 -9.92 -17.58 -17.04
CA GLY A 219 -11.28 -18.11 -16.99
C GLY A 219 -11.94 -18.02 -15.62
N THR A 220 -11.40 -17.19 -14.73
CA THR A 220 -11.95 -16.90 -13.40
C THR A 220 -12.27 -15.40 -13.26
N PRO A 221 -13.04 -14.98 -12.24
CA PRO A 221 -13.24 -13.57 -11.94
C PRO A 221 -11.93 -12.79 -11.63
N MET A 222 -10.84 -13.52 -11.31
CA MET A 222 -9.52 -12.95 -11.01
C MET A 222 -8.73 -12.55 -12.27
N ASP A 223 -9.26 -12.81 -13.49
CA ASP A 223 -8.57 -12.53 -14.75
C ASP A 223 -8.59 -11.04 -15.10
N PHE A 224 -7.50 -10.35 -14.79
CA PHE A 224 -7.22 -8.95 -15.13
C PHE A 224 -6.02 -8.83 -16.08
N ARG A 225 -5.67 -9.86 -16.82
CA ARG A 225 -4.56 -9.79 -17.82
C ARG A 225 -4.82 -8.80 -18.95
N GLU A 226 -6.08 -8.49 -19.21
CA GLU A 226 -6.52 -7.38 -20.04
C GLU A 226 -7.39 -6.41 -19.23
N PHE A 227 -7.53 -5.16 -19.70
CA PHE A 227 -8.37 -4.19 -19.02
C PHE A 227 -9.80 -4.72 -18.86
N LYS A 228 -10.24 -4.83 -17.62
CA LYS A 228 -11.58 -5.25 -17.22
C LYS A 228 -12.12 -4.31 -16.14
N LYS A 229 -13.40 -3.98 -16.19
CA LYS A 229 -14.03 -3.20 -15.13
C LYS A 229 -13.96 -3.94 -13.81
N ILE A 230 -13.58 -3.25 -12.74
CA ILE A 230 -13.51 -3.83 -11.40
C ILE A 230 -14.90 -4.38 -10.98
N GLY A 231 -15.98 -3.67 -11.31
CA GLY A 231 -17.34 -4.05 -10.97
C GLY A 231 -17.92 -5.22 -11.76
N GLU A 232 -17.27 -5.64 -12.87
CA GLU A 232 -17.87 -6.62 -13.80
C GLU A 232 -18.15 -7.97 -13.13
N GLU A 233 -17.21 -8.47 -12.34
CA GLU A 233 -17.34 -9.78 -11.68
C GLU A 233 -17.13 -9.71 -10.15
N ILE A 234 -17.04 -8.52 -9.55
CA ILE A 234 -16.75 -8.35 -8.11
C ILE A 234 -17.77 -9.06 -7.18
N LYS A 235 -18.96 -9.36 -7.69
CA LYS A 235 -20.04 -10.07 -6.97
C LYS A 235 -20.27 -11.50 -7.48
N ALA A 236 -19.35 -12.04 -8.30
CA ALA A 236 -19.45 -13.43 -8.73
C ALA A 236 -19.38 -14.38 -7.52
N ASP A 237 -20.08 -15.50 -7.62
CA ASP A 237 -20.00 -16.56 -6.60
C ASP A 237 -18.66 -17.31 -6.75
N PHE A 238 -17.64 -16.76 -6.13
CA PHE A 238 -16.27 -17.25 -6.19
C PHE A 238 -15.63 -17.14 -4.79
N PRO A 239 -14.99 -18.20 -4.26
CA PRO A 239 -14.54 -18.24 -2.87
C PRO A 239 -13.74 -17.01 -2.44
N ALA A 240 -12.74 -16.60 -3.22
CA ALA A 240 -11.89 -15.44 -2.91
C ALA A 240 -12.70 -14.14 -2.78
N LEU A 241 -13.69 -13.92 -3.67
CA LEU A 241 -14.56 -12.74 -3.63
C LEU A 241 -15.57 -12.81 -2.47
N ASN A 242 -16.05 -14.01 -2.14
CA ASN A 242 -16.96 -14.21 -1.02
C ASN A 242 -16.30 -13.92 0.32
N TYR A 243 -15.05 -14.38 0.53
CA TYR A 243 -14.28 -14.12 1.75
C TYR A 243 -13.89 -12.65 1.91
N GLY A 244 -13.46 -12.01 0.82
CA GLY A 244 -13.05 -10.61 0.81
C GLY A 244 -14.19 -9.60 0.70
N LYS A 245 -15.45 -10.03 0.44
CA LYS A 245 -16.58 -9.13 0.11
C LYS A 245 -16.32 -8.33 -1.18
N GLY A 246 -15.40 -8.77 -2.02
CA GLY A 246 -14.85 -8.15 -3.21
C GLY A 246 -13.40 -8.60 -3.38
N TYR A 247 -12.60 -7.91 -4.18
CA TYR A 247 -11.19 -8.25 -4.31
C TYR A 247 -10.42 -7.86 -3.04
N ASP A 248 -9.70 -8.82 -2.45
CA ASP A 248 -8.70 -8.67 -1.39
C ASP A 248 -7.69 -9.81 -1.57
N ASN A 249 -6.96 -9.78 -2.70
CA ASN A 249 -6.17 -10.90 -3.15
C ASN A 249 -4.78 -10.48 -3.62
N CYS A 250 -3.81 -11.35 -3.39
CA CYS A 250 -2.44 -11.21 -3.83
C CYS A 250 -2.24 -11.90 -5.19
N PHE A 251 -1.67 -11.17 -6.14
CA PHE A 251 -1.30 -11.63 -7.47
C PHE A 251 0.22 -11.65 -7.59
N MET A 252 0.78 -12.74 -8.11
CA MET A 252 2.21 -12.84 -8.36
C MET A 252 2.55 -12.19 -9.70
N ILE A 253 3.51 -11.27 -9.68
CA ILE A 253 3.91 -10.52 -10.88
C ILE A 253 4.70 -11.45 -11.80
N ASN A 254 4.34 -11.47 -13.10
CA ASN A 254 5.02 -12.28 -14.10
C ASN A 254 6.49 -11.85 -14.24
N ASP A 255 7.35 -12.83 -14.53
CA ASP A 255 8.77 -12.63 -14.82
C ASP A 255 9.50 -11.80 -13.76
N TYR A 256 9.11 -11.97 -12.49
CA TYR A 256 9.75 -11.26 -11.38
C TYR A 256 11.24 -11.60 -11.29
N GLU A 257 12.06 -10.56 -11.28
CA GLU A 257 13.48 -10.61 -10.97
C GLU A 257 13.81 -9.61 -9.85
N ALA A 258 14.44 -10.08 -8.79
CA ALA A 258 14.74 -9.25 -7.62
C ALA A 258 15.56 -7.99 -8.01
N GLY A 259 15.10 -6.82 -7.56
CA GLY A 259 15.71 -5.54 -7.83
C GLY A 259 15.44 -4.96 -9.23
N GLN A 260 14.72 -5.66 -10.10
CA GLN A 260 14.29 -5.15 -11.40
C GLN A 260 12.92 -4.48 -11.30
N LEU A 261 12.83 -3.27 -11.84
CA LEU A 261 11.58 -2.53 -11.91
C LEU A 261 10.70 -3.06 -13.06
N GLN A 262 9.46 -3.41 -12.75
CA GLN A 262 8.50 -3.94 -13.72
C GLN A 262 7.09 -3.42 -13.44
N THR A 263 6.25 -3.38 -14.47
CA THR A 263 4.83 -3.02 -14.31
C THR A 263 4.10 -4.11 -13.52
N ALA A 264 3.44 -3.73 -12.44
CA ALA A 264 2.56 -4.60 -11.66
C ALA A 264 1.10 -4.47 -12.09
N ALA A 265 0.63 -3.23 -12.26
CA ALA A 265 -0.77 -2.92 -12.50
C ALA A 265 -0.95 -1.66 -13.34
N GLN A 266 -2.08 -1.57 -14.02
CA GLN A 266 -2.58 -0.35 -14.65
C GLN A 266 -4.04 -0.16 -14.27
N LEU A 267 -4.41 1.06 -13.85
CA LEU A 267 -5.77 1.45 -13.52
C LEU A 267 -6.18 2.60 -14.42
N TYR A 268 -7.37 2.53 -15.00
CA TYR A 268 -7.89 3.54 -15.91
C TYR A 268 -9.32 3.93 -15.53
N SER A 269 -9.63 5.23 -15.59
CA SER A 269 -10.99 5.73 -15.48
C SER A 269 -11.47 6.27 -16.83
N PRO A 270 -12.46 5.64 -17.48
CA PRO A 270 -13.06 6.16 -18.71
C PRO A 270 -13.73 7.54 -18.51
N GLU A 271 -14.23 7.83 -17.33
CA GLU A 271 -14.90 9.10 -17.01
C GLU A 271 -13.92 10.28 -17.01
N SER A 272 -12.83 10.17 -16.23
CA SER A 272 -11.85 11.26 -16.12
C SER A 272 -10.75 11.21 -17.20
N GLY A 273 -10.55 10.08 -17.84
CA GLY A 273 -9.43 9.83 -18.74
C GLY A 273 -8.09 9.62 -18.02
N ARG A 274 -8.05 9.69 -16.67
CA ARG A 274 -6.82 9.43 -15.90
C ARG A 274 -6.44 7.96 -15.97
N GLN A 275 -5.16 7.73 -16.12
CA GLN A 275 -4.53 6.40 -16.05
C GLN A 275 -3.42 6.44 -15.01
N LEU A 276 -3.36 5.41 -14.20
CA LEU A 276 -2.27 5.12 -13.27
C LEU A 276 -1.56 3.85 -13.75
N GLU A 277 -0.25 3.92 -13.91
CA GLU A 277 0.61 2.75 -14.04
C GLU A 277 1.41 2.58 -12.75
N VAL A 278 1.42 1.37 -12.19
CA VAL A 278 2.16 1.01 -10.98
C VAL A 278 3.30 0.09 -11.35
N LEU A 279 4.54 0.55 -11.07
CA LEU A 279 5.74 -0.24 -11.29
C LEU A 279 6.38 -0.54 -9.93
N THR A 280 7.04 -1.70 -9.83
CA THR A 280 7.68 -2.11 -8.58
C THR A 280 8.85 -3.04 -8.80
N THR A 281 9.73 -3.14 -7.80
CA THR A 281 10.76 -4.17 -7.68
C THR A 281 10.31 -5.36 -6.83
N GLN A 282 9.08 -5.34 -6.31
CA GLN A 282 8.53 -6.39 -5.43
C GLN A 282 7.86 -7.53 -6.22
N PRO A 283 7.78 -8.76 -5.66
CA PRO A 283 7.35 -9.95 -6.40
C PRO A 283 5.85 -10.06 -6.61
N ALA A 284 5.04 -9.30 -5.88
CA ALA A 284 3.59 -9.47 -5.89
C ALA A 284 2.86 -8.14 -5.69
N VAL A 285 1.58 -8.13 -6.00
CA VAL A 285 0.68 -7.01 -5.78
C VAL A 285 -0.62 -7.49 -5.13
N GLN A 286 -0.99 -6.88 -4.01
CA GLN A 286 -2.31 -7.03 -3.40
C GLN A 286 -3.27 -6.03 -4.03
N ILE A 287 -4.42 -6.50 -4.45
CA ILE A 287 -5.54 -5.67 -4.92
C ILE A 287 -6.64 -5.72 -3.88
N TYR A 288 -6.94 -4.56 -3.29
CA TYR A 288 -8.02 -4.43 -2.31
C TYR A 288 -9.00 -3.33 -2.74
N THR A 289 -10.24 -3.70 -2.99
CA THR A 289 -11.27 -2.81 -3.56
C THR A 289 -12.03 -1.99 -2.52
N GLY A 290 -11.44 -1.77 -1.34
CA GLY A 290 -12.04 -0.93 -0.30
C GLY A 290 -13.36 -1.51 0.22
N ASN A 291 -13.40 -2.83 0.47
CA ASN A 291 -14.60 -3.59 0.80
C ASN A 291 -15.17 -3.30 2.19
N TRP A 292 -14.39 -2.60 3.05
CA TRP A 292 -14.69 -2.31 4.45
C TRP A 292 -14.28 -0.87 4.81
N LEU A 293 -14.67 0.12 3.98
CA LEU A 293 -14.39 1.53 4.23
C LEU A 293 -15.46 2.18 5.13
N GLU A 294 -16.66 1.64 5.19
CA GLU A 294 -17.73 2.18 6.03
C GLU A 294 -17.32 2.22 7.51
N GLY A 295 -17.63 3.34 8.17
CA GLY A 295 -17.26 3.57 9.57
C GLY A 295 -15.91 4.26 9.79
N CYS A 296 -15.15 4.56 8.71
CA CYS A 296 -13.94 5.39 8.81
C CYS A 296 -14.27 6.85 9.18
N PRO A 297 -13.29 7.64 9.66
CA PRO A 297 -13.46 9.08 9.86
C PRO A 297 -13.91 9.80 8.57
N ALA A 298 -14.38 11.05 8.72
CA ALA A 298 -14.76 11.86 7.57
C ALA A 298 -13.56 12.14 6.66
N GLY A 299 -13.66 11.71 5.41
CA GLY A 299 -12.67 11.96 4.38
C GLY A 299 -12.55 13.43 3.99
N LYS A 300 -11.66 13.73 3.04
CA LYS A 300 -11.45 15.09 2.52
C LYS A 300 -12.69 15.64 1.84
N CYS A 301 -13.58 14.79 1.34
CA CYS A 301 -14.91 15.17 0.83
C CYS A 301 -15.92 15.59 1.91
N GLY A 302 -15.55 15.56 3.20
CA GLY A 302 -16.40 16.00 4.32
C GLY A 302 -17.40 14.95 4.83
N ARG A 303 -17.36 13.72 4.34
CA ARG A 303 -18.15 12.57 4.80
C ARG A 303 -17.27 11.33 4.94
N GLY A 304 -17.74 10.30 5.67
CA GLY A 304 -17.11 8.98 5.66
C GLY A 304 -17.18 8.35 4.26
N TYR A 305 -16.20 7.53 3.93
CA TYR A 305 -16.20 6.77 2.68
C TYR A 305 -17.16 5.59 2.77
N HIS A 306 -17.78 5.27 1.65
CA HIS A 306 -18.53 4.03 1.46
C HIS A 306 -17.61 2.95 0.89
N ASP A 307 -18.04 1.70 1.04
CA ASP A 307 -17.33 0.58 0.42
C ASP A 307 -17.21 0.77 -1.09
N TYR A 308 -16.07 0.36 -1.64
CA TYR A 308 -15.72 0.47 -3.06
C TYR A 308 -15.48 1.92 -3.56
N GLU A 309 -15.23 2.87 -2.71
CA GLU A 309 -14.89 4.25 -3.15
C GLU A 309 -13.39 4.44 -3.46
N GLY A 310 -12.56 3.43 -3.20
CA GLY A 310 -11.15 3.42 -3.57
C GLY A 310 -10.61 2.02 -3.72
N VAL A 311 -9.58 1.86 -4.56
CA VAL A 311 -8.83 0.62 -4.72
C VAL A 311 -7.39 0.81 -4.26
N ALA A 312 -6.92 -0.06 -3.35
CA ALA A 312 -5.52 -0.14 -2.97
C ALA A 312 -4.79 -1.11 -3.90
N ILE A 313 -3.61 -0.68 -4.36
CA ILE A 313 -2.69 -1.44 -5.22
C ILE A 313 -1.37 -1.51 -4.47
N GLU A 314 -1.24 -2.53 -3.63
CA GLU A 314 -0.14 -2.66 -2.68
C GLU A 314 0.93 -3.59 -3.24
N CYS A 315 2.01 -3.02 -3.79
CA CYS A 315 3.17 -3.84 -4.18
C CYS A 315 3.90 -4.29 -2.92
N GLN A 316 4.11 -5.60 -2.78
CA GLN A 316 4.61 -6.23 -1.57
C GLN A 316 5.15 -7.64 -1.85
N HIS A 317 5.75 -8.29 -0.84
CA HIS A 317 5.91 -9.73 -0.83
C HIS A 317 4.58 -10.41 -0.50
N CYS A 318 4.48 -11.71 -0.83
CA CYS A 318 3.27 -12.48 -0.61
C CYS A 318 2.89 -12.50 0.89
N PRO A 319 1.58 -12.46 1.22
CA PRO A 319 1.14 -12.65 2.60
C PRO A 319 1.65 -13.97 3.16
N ASP A 320 1.93 -14.01 4.46
CA ASP A 320 2.38 -15.20 5.21
C ASP A 320 3.69 -15.83 4.71
N SER A 321 4.53 -15.10 3.92
CA SER A 321 5.80 -15.63 3.39
C SER A 321 6.73 -16.25 4.44
N PRO A 322 6.83 -15.76 5.70
CA PRO A 322 7.66 -16.42 6.71
C PRO A 322 7.25 -17.86 7.01
N ASN A 323 6.01 -18.26 6.72
CA ASN A 323 5.46 -19.59 6.89
C ASN A 323 5.34 -20.39 5.57
N LYS A 324 5.78 -19.80 4.45
CA LYS A 324 5.65 -20.34 3.09
C LYS A 324 7.03 -20.42 2.43
N PRO A 325 7.76 -21.52 2.60
CA PRO A 325 9.16 -21.64 2.13
C PRO A 325 9.32 -21.53 0.61
N ASP A 326 8.25 -21.75 -0.16
CA ASP A 326 8.26 -21.67 -1.62
C ASP A 326 8.01 -20.24 -2.15
N TYR A 327 7.66 -19.30 -1.26
CA TYR A 327 7.50 -17.88 -1.62
C TYR A 327 8.84 -17.14 -1.57
N PRO A 328 8.99 -16.03 -2.31
CA PRO A 328 10.16 -15.17 -2.17
C PRO A 328 10.38 -14.77 -0.72
N THR A 329 11.62 -14.92 -0.27
CA THR A 329 11.98 -14.71 1.14
C THR A 329 11.75 -13.28 1.58
N THR A 330 11.27 -13.09 2.80
CA THR A 330 11.16 -11.81 3.49
C THR A 330 12.17 -11.67 4.63
N VAL A 331 13.08 -12.62 4.76
CA VAL A 331 14.14 -12.59 5.78
C VAL A 331 15.19 -11.57 5.40
N LEU A 332 15.52 -10.68 6.35
CA LEU A 332 16.64 -9.75 6.26
C LEU A 332 17.67 -10.11 7.32
N CYS A 333 18.92 -10.34 6.90
CA CYS A 333 20.03 -10.66 7.78
C CYS A 333 20.93 -9.44 8.06
N PRO A 334 21.68 -9.44 9.19
CA PRO A 334 22.69 -8.43 9.45
C PRO A 334 23.70 -8.31 8.31
N GLY A 335 23.99 -7.08 7.89
CA GLY A 335 24.89 -6.77 6.77
C GLY A 335 24.22 -6.73 5.41
N GLU A 336 22.98 -7.16 5.29
CA GLU A 336 22.15 -6.99 4.10
C GLU A 336 21.38 -5.67 4.17
N THR A 337 20.91 -5.20 3.02
CA THR A 337 20.02 -4.06 2.91
C THR A 337 18.77 -4.48 2.15
N PHE A 338 17.61 -4.38 2.82
CA PHE A 338 16.33 -4.41 2.12
C PHE A 338 16.21 -3.14 1.27
N SER A 339 15.85 -3.26 0.00
CA SER A 339 15.69 -2.12 -0.89
C SER A 339 14.62 -2.44 -1.94
N GLU A 340 13.45 -1.80 -1.80
CA GLU A 340 12.33 -2.01 -2.70
C GLU A 340 11.72 -0.69 -3.13
N ALA A 341 11.23 -0.62 -4.38
CA ALA A 341 10.66 0.57 -4.96
C ALA A 341 9.24 0.34 -5.47
N ILE A 342 8.42 1.38 -5.35
CA ILE A 342 7.09 1.48 -5.96
C ILE A 342 7.02 2.83 -6.69
N ILE A 343 6.55 2.82 -7.94
CA ILE A 343 6.32 4.03 -8.73
C ILE A 343 4.85 4.09 -9.13
N TRP A 344 4.20 5.19 -8.84
CA TRP A 344 2.85 5.53 -9.32
C TRP A 344 2.98 6.60 -10.39
N ALA A 345 2.85 6.21 -11.66
CA ALA A 345 2.98 7.10 -12.80
C ALA A 345 1.59 7.45 -13.34
N PHE A 346 1.25 8.75 -13.29
CA PHE A 346 -0.05 9.24 -13.73
C PHE A 346 0.04 9.85 -15.13
N SER A 347 -0.94 9.51 -15.96
CA SER A 347 -1.08 10.02 -17.31
C SER A 347 -2.54 10.22 -17.68
N VAL A 348 -2.79 10.76 -18.86
CA VAL A 348 -4.14 10.95 -19.40
C VAL A 348 -4.24 10.17 -20.72
N ARG A 349 -5.21 9.27 -20.77
CA ARG A 349 -5.56 8.54 -21.98
C ARG A 349 -6.66 9.31 -22.72
N LYS A 350 -6.35 9.74 -23.96
CA LYS A 350 -7.26 10.51 -24.83
C LYS A 350 -8.22 9.60 -25.59
#